data_13d434079dcb3ef1c585be4799d4884f
#
_entry.id   13d434079dcb3ef1c585be4799d4884f
#
_cell.length_a   1.000
_cell.length_b   1.000
_cell.length_c   1.000
_cell.angle_alpha   90.00
_cell.angle_beta   90.00
_cell.angle_gamma   90.00
#
_symmetry.space_group_name_H-M   'P 1'
#
loop_
_entity.id
_entity.type
_entity.pdbx_description
1 polymer ?
#
loop_
_entity_poly.entity_id
_entity_poly.type
_entity_poly.pdbx_seq_one_letter_code
_entity_poly.pdbx_strand_id
1 'polypeptide(L)'
;MTESRPMIRITELHKHYGDFHAIKGVSLEVPKGGKYFIIGPSGCGKSTLLRCINLLEDPSSGSIEVGDQAMRFGPGHRMPPGRVLARYRSHVGMVFQQFNLFPHKTAIENVMEGPVVVKGTKLPEARELALDLLSKVGLAEKADVYPSQLSGGQAQRVAIARALAMQPNVMLFDEVTSALDPELVGEVLNVIKQLALDGTTMVVVTHEMAFARDIADTVCFMDAGVIGQEGTPEEILVRPQNPRLKAFLSRFLSERPA
;
A
#
# COMPACT_ATOMS: atom_id res chain seq x y z
N MET A 1 28.11 -11.59 6.60
CA MET A 1 26.86 -10.86 6.88
C MET A 1 25.76 -11.70 6.25
N THR A 2 24.94 -12.37 7.05
CA THR A 2 23.81 -13.14 6.54
C THR A 2 22.82 -12.13 5.95
N GLU A 3 22.63 -12.15 4.64
CA GLU A 3 21.58 -11.40 3.95
C GLU A 3 20.25 -11.78 4.60
N SER A 4 19.64 -10.85 5.32
CA SER A 4 18.34 -11.08 5.93
C SER A 4 17.32 -11.23 4.78
N ARG A 5 16.55 -12.33 4.81
CA ARG A 5 15.49 -12.59 3.83
C ARG A 5 14.59 -11.35 3.69
N PRO A 6 14.33 -10.86 2.47
CA PRO A 6 13.44 -9.71 2.28
C PRO A 6 12.03 -10.04 2.78
N MET A 7 11.31 -9.01 3.25
CA MET A 7 9.91 -9.15 3.68
C MET A 7 8.97 -9.37 2.49
N ILE A 8 9.27 -8.73 1.35
CA ILE A 8 8.58 -8.97 0.09
C ILE A 8 9.63 -9.34 -0.94
N ARG A 9 9.38 -10.41 -1.72
CA ARG A 9 10.11 -10.74 -2.94
C ARG A 9 9.13 -11.05 -4.04
N ILE A 10 9.25 -10.36 -5.15
CA ILE A 10 8.51 -10.59 -6.39
C ILE A 10 9.52 -11.02 -7.45
N THR A 11 9.21 -12.09 -8.18
CA THR A 11 10.09 -12.61 -9.23
C THR A 11 9.30 -12.84 -10.50
N GLU A 12 9.71 -12.18 -11.59
CA GLU A 12 9.14 -12.32 -12.94
C GLU A 12 7.61 -12.30 -12.94
N LEU A 13 7.03 -11.30 -12.27
CA LEU A 13 5.58 -11.18 -12.15
C LEU A 13 4.97 -10.67 -13.44
N HIS A 14 4.00 -11.41 -13.97
CA HIS A 14 3.21 -11.01 -15.12
C HIS A 14 1.73 -10.94 -14.77
N LYS A 15 1.02 -9.95 -15.35
CA LYS A 15 -0.44 -9.86 -15.29
C LYS A 15 -1.00 -9.48 -16.64
N HIS A 16 -1.91 -10.31 -17.13
CA HIS A 16 -2.68 -10.08 -18.35
C HIS A 16 -4.16 -9.87 -18.02
N TYR A 17 -4.80 -8.99 -18.78
CA TYR A 17 -6.26 -8.81 -18.87
C TYR A 17 -6.66 -9.04 -20.33
N GLY A 18 -7.04 -10.27 -20.68
CA GLY A 18 -7.16 -10.64 -22.09
C GLY A 18 -5.84 -10.43 -22.82
N ASP A 19 -5.87 -9.66 -23.90
CA ASP A 19 -4.68 -9.33 -24.70
C ASP A 19 -3.82 -8.21 -24.08
N PHE A 20 -4.34 -7.49 -23.10
CA PHE A 20 -3.59 -6.40 -22.46
C PHE A 20 -2.63 -6.92 -21.42
N HIS A 21 -1.33 -6.66 -21.62
CA HIS A 21 -0.25 -7.07 -20.71
C HIS A 21 0.05 -5.92 -19.74
N ALA A 22 -0.56 -5.94 -18.55
CA ALA A 22 -0.49 -4.87 -17.56
C ALA A 22 0.82 -4.86 -16.76
N ILE A 23 1.33 -6.05 -16.38
CA ILE A 23 2.62 -6.23 -15.67
C ILE A 23 3.48 -7.20 -16.48
N LYS A 24 4.73 -6.80 -16.78
CA LYS A 24 5.58 -7.43 -17.79
C LYS A 24 6.92 -7.87 -17.19
N GLY A 25 6.91 -8.93 -16.35
CA GLY A 25 8.13 -9.49 -15.76
C GLY A 25 8.72 -8.60 -14.66
N VAL A 26 7.87 -8.06 -13.79
CA VAL A 26 8.32 -7.22 -12.67
C VAL A 26 8.98 -8.09 -11.60
N SER A 27 10.20 -7.72 -11.20
CA SER A 27 10.93 -8.31 -10.08
C SER A 27 11.36 -7.19 -9.13
N LEU A 28 11.14 -7.37 -7.82
CA LEU A 28 11.56 -6.42 -6.78
C LEU A 28 11.72 -7.11 -5.43
N GLU A 29 12.47 -6.48 -4.54
CA GLU A 29 12.63 -6.91 -3.15
C GLU A 29 12.44 -5.74 -2.19
N VAL A 30 11.73 -5.99 -1.06
CA VAL A 30 11.57 -5.02 0.01
C VAL A 30 12.07 -5.65 1.31
N PRO A 31 13.10 -5.10 1.94
CA PRO A 31 13.59 -5.60 3.23
C PRO A 31 12.56 -5.38 4.34
N LYS A 32 12.71 -6.09 5.45
CA LYS A 32 11.89 -5.85 6.64
C LYS A 32 12.11 -4.42 7.15
N GLY A 33 11.02 -3.68 7.39
CA GLY A 33 11.05 -2.27 7.77
C GLY A 33 11.36 -1.32 6.60
N GLY A 34 11.53 -1.84 5.38
CA GLY A 34 11.81 -1.03 4.19
C GLY A 34 10.58 -0.25 3.71
N LYS A 35 10.82 0.96 3.22
CA LYS A 35 9.82 1.88 2.65
C LYS A 35 10.07 1.96 1.15
N TYR A 36 9.30 1.18 0.40
CA TYR A 36 9.40 1.06 -1.06
C TYR A 36 8.31 1.90 -1.73
N PHE A 37 8.70 2.89 -2.51
CA PHE A 37 7.77 3.81 -3.18
C PHE A 37 7.72 3.55 -4.68
N ILE A 38 6.53 3.50 -5.25
CA ILE A 38 6.30 3.29 -6.68
C ILE A 38 5.68 4.55 -7.26
N ILE A 39 6.38 5.14 -8.23
CA ILE A 39 5.93 6.31 -8.99
C ILE A 39 5.82 5.97 -10.48
N GLY A 40 5.09 6.77 -11.23
CA GLY A 40 4.94 6.59 -12.67
C GLY A 40 3.61 7.10 -13.21
N PRO A 41 3.45 7.14 -14.54
CA PRO A 41 2.23 7.65 -15.18
C PRO A 41 0.98 6.84 -14.79
N SER A 42 -0.19 7.49 -14.90
CA SER A 42 -1.47 6.78 -14.72
C SER A 42 -1.59 5.65 -15.74
N GLY A 43 -2.16 4.52 -15.32
CA GLY A 43 -2.35 3.36 -16.19
C GLY A 43 -1.09 2.52 -16.46
N CYS A 44 0.08 2.84 -15.90
CA CYS A 44 1.30 2.06 -16.12
C CYS A 44 1.37 0.73 -15.32
N GLY A 45 0.38 0.44 -14.47
CA GLY A 45 0.29 -0.84 -13.75
C GLY A 45 0.58 -0.79 -12.24
N LYS A 46 0.83 0.39 -11.63
CA LYS A 46 1.18 0.53 -10.19
C LYS A 46 0.16 -0.12 -9.25
N SER A 47 -1.11 0.27 -9.37
CA SER A 47 -2.20 -0.29 -8.56
C SER A 47 -2.43 -1.77 -8.84
N THR A 48 -2.25 -2.22 -10.10
CA THR A 48 -2.30 -3.63 -10.46
C THR A 48 -1.21 -4.43 -9.76
N LEU A 49 0.03 -3.89 -9.69
CA LEU A 49 1.13 -4.51 -8.97
C LEU A 49 0.82 -4.64 -7.47
N LEU A 50 0.33 -3.56 -6.81
CA LEU A 50 -0.09 -3.63 -5.41
C LEU A 50 -1.18 -4.67 -5.18
N ARG A 51 -2.20 -4.72 -6.05
CA ARG A 51 -3.29 -5.69 -5.95
C ARG A 51 -2.83 -7.12 -6.20
N CYS A 52 -1.81 -7.33 -7.02
CA CYS A 52 -1.15 -8.63 -7.14
C CYS A 52 -0.43 -9.01 -5.84
N ILE A 53 0.28 -8.07 -5.18
CA ILE A 53 0.96 -8.35 -3.90
C ILE A 53 -0.06 -8.80 -2.83
N ASN A 54 -1.23 -8.18 -2.77
CA ASN A 54 -2.30 -8.58 -1.84
C ASN A 54 -3.20 -9.72 -2.39
N LEU A 55 -2.92 -10.21 -3.59
CA LEU A 55 -3.72 -11.26 -4.29
C LEU A 55 -5.21 -10.88 -4.45
N LEU A 56 -5.52 -9.58 -4.52
CA LEU A 56 -6.83 -9.09 -4.98
C LEU A 56 -6.94 -9.23 -6.50
N GLU A 57 -5.81 -9.17 -7.20
CA GLU A 57 -5.67 -9.53 -8.60
C GLU A 57 -4.79 -10.77 -8.71
N ASP A 58 -5.27 -11.78 -9.43
CA ASP A 58 -4.52 -13.01 -9.65
C ASP A 58 -3.40 -12.78 -10.66
N PRO A 59 -2.12 -12.94 -10.29
CA PRO A 59 -1.03 -12.88 -11.26
C PRO A 59 -1.19 -13.94 -12.35
N SER A 60 -0.77 -13.63 -13.58
CA SER A 60 -0.80 -14.58 -14.68
C SER A 60 0.38 -15.57 -14.62
N SER A 61 1.55 -15.12 -14.17
CA SER A 61 2.73 -15.95 -13.91
C SER A 61 3.72 -15.24 -12.99
N GLY A 62 4.75 -15.96 -12.53
CA GLY A 62 5.78 -15.48 -11.62
C GLY A 62 5.59 -15.97 -10.19
N SER A 63 6.23 -15.31 -9.23
CA SER A 63 6.09 -15.64 -7.81
C SER A 63 6.05 -14.40 -6.92
N ILE A 64 5.36 -14.54 -5.79
CA ILE A 64 5.27 -13.53 -4.73
C ILE A 64 5.57 -14.22 -3.41
N GLU A 65 6.50 -13.66 -2.65
CA GLU A 65 6.81 -14.07 -1.28
C GLU A 65 6.57 -12.89 -0.35
N VAL A 66 5.82 -13.10 0.74
CA VAL A 66 5.63 -12.13 1.82
C VAL A 66 5.88 -12.83 3.15
N GLY A 67 6.95 -12.44 3.84
CA GLY A 67 7.41 -13.12 5.04
C GLY A 67 7.71 -14.60 4.74
N ASP A 68 7.03 -15.50 5.44
CA ASP A 68 7.21 -16.96 5.27
C ASP A 68 6.26 -17.57 4.23
N GLN A 69 5.40 -16.77 3.61
CA GLN A 69 4.40 -17.25 2.66
C GLN A 69 4.89 -16.99 1.23
N ALA A 70 5.04 -18.07 0.46
CA ALA A 70 5.45 -18.01 -0.95
C ALA A 70 4.35 -18.59 -1.83
N MET A 71 4.04 -17.90 -2.92
CA MET A 71 3.06 -18.32 -3.92
C MET A 71 3.64 -18.22 -5.31
N ARG A 72 3.35 -19.21 -6.15
CA ARG A 72 3.76 -19.26 -7.55
C ARG A 72 2.53 -19.29 -8.45
N PHE A 73 2.66 -18.64 -9.60
CA PHE A 73 1.58 -18.47 -10.57
C PHE A 73 2.06 -18.90 -11.96
N GLY A 74 1.11 -19.30 -12.82
CA GLY A 74 1.39 -19.72 -14.17
C GLY A 74 0.81 -21.10 -14.51
N PRO A 75 1.16 -21.67 -15.68
CA PRO A 75 0.66 -22.97 -16.11
C PRO A 75 0.93 -24.06 -15.06
N GLY A 76 -0.12 -24.82 -14.72
CA GLY A 76 -0.02 -25.86 -13.70
C GLY A 76 -0.16 -25.41 -12.24
N HIS A 77 -0.19 -24.11 -11.97
CA HIS A 77 -0.43 -23.55 -10.63
C HIS A 77 -1.88 -23.09 -10.52
N ARG A 78 -2.57 -23.54 -9.47
CA ARG A 78 -3.93 -23.09 -9.15
C ARG A 78 -3.87 -22.09 -8.01
N MET A 79 -4.76 -21.09 -8.06
CA MET A 79 -4.95 -20.19 -6.93
C MET A 79 -5.26 -21.00 -5.66
N PRO A 80 -4.64 -20.60 -4.51
CA PRO A 80 -4.89 -21.25 -3.25
C PRO A 80 -6.37 -21.18 -2.85
N PRO A 81 -6.87 -22.15 -2.07
CA PRO A 81 -8.22 -22.10 -1.53
C PRO A 81 -8.48 -20.81 -0.75
N GLY A 82 -9.73 -20.32 -0.74
CA GLY A 82 -10.12 -19.06 -0.11
C GLY A 82 -9.63 -18.90 1.34
N ARG A 83 -9.57 -20.01 2.12
CA ARG A 83 -9.04 -20.02 3.49
C ARG A 83 -7.54 -19.65 3.54
N VAL A 84 -6.74 -20.13 2.59
CA VAL A 84 -5.30 -19.81 2.48
C VAL A 84 -5.12 -18.37 2.06
N LEU A 85 -5.90 -17.89 1.09
CA LEU A 85 -5.92 -16.50 0.65
C LEU A 85 -6.33 -15.54 1.78
N ALA A 86 -7.36 -15.90 2.55
CA ALA A 86 -7.78 -15.08 3.70
C ALA A 86 -6.66 -14.97 4.75
N ARG A 87 -5.97 -16.07 5.05
CA ARG A 87 -4.80 -16.07 5.94
C ARG A 87 -3.67 -15.22 5.37
N TYR A 88 -3.35 -15.34 4.08
CA TYR A 88 -2.33 -14.50 3.43
C TYR A 88 -2.70 -13.02 3.54
N ARG A 89 -3.92 -12.65 3.15
CA ARG A 89 -4.40 -11.26 3.18
C ARG A 89 -4.45 -10.66 4.59
N SER A 90 -4.60 -11.48 5.63
CA SER A 90 -4.54 -10.99 7.01
C SER A 90 -3.15 -10.50 7.43
N HIS A 91 -2.09 -10.91 6.72
CA HIS A 91 -0.72 -10.45 6.92
C HIS A 91 -0.30 -9.30 6.00
N VAL A 92 -1.15 -8.91 5.04
CA VAL A 92 -0.88 -7.86 4.06
C VAL A 92 -2.01 -6.82 4.14
N GLY A 93 -1.80 -5.77 4.93
CA GLY A 93 -2.74 -4.65 5.03
C GLY A 93 -2.74 -3.85 3.73
N MET A 94 -3.92 -3.42 3.29
CA MET A 94 -4.04 -2.56 2.11
C MET A 94 -4.99 -1.41 2.37
N VAL A 95 -4.55 -0.21 2.00
CA VAL A 95 -5.32 1.03 2.04
C VAL A 95 -5.48 1.53 0.61
N PHE A 96 -6.71 1.82 0.22
CA PHE A 96 -7.08 2.18 -1.14
C PHE A 96 -7.26 3.69 -1.31
N GLN A 97 -7.23 4.16 -2.54
CA GLN A 97 -7.58 5.52 -2.91
C GLN A 97 -9.01 5.89 -2.45
N GLN A 98 -9.97 5.00 -2.62
CA GLN A 98 -11.29 5.11 -2.01
C GLN A 98 -11.24 4.49 -0.62
N PHE A 99 -11.84 5.14 0.37
CA PHE A 99 -11.75 4.75 1.78
C PHE A 99 -12.33 3.35 2.06
N ASN A 100 -13.33 2.94 1.28
CA ASN A 100 -14.01 1.63 1.37
C ASN A 100 -14.45 1.27 2.79
N LEU A 101 -14.88 2.26 3.57
CA LEU A 101 -15.45 2.04 4.90
C LEU A 101 -16.83 1.40 4.78
N PHE A 102 -17.19 0.57 5.76
CA PHE A 102 -18.53 0.03 5.89
C PHE A 102 -19.48 1.18 6.29
N PRO A 103 -20.40 1.62 5.42
CA PRO A 103 -21.19 2.83 5.64
C PRO A 103 -22.18 2.71 6.81
N HIS A 104 -22.56 1.49 7.16
CA HIS A 104 -23.49 1.16 8.24
C HIS A 104 -22.80 0.87 9.59
N LYS A 105 -21.48 1.07 9.68
CA LYS A 105 -20.65 0.89 10.87
C LYS A 105 -19.98 2.19 11.24
N THR A 106 -19.87 2.46 12.55
CA THR A 106 -19.11 3.59 13.06
C THR A 106 -17.60 3.43 12.78
N ALA A 107 -16.81 4.46 13.05
CA ALA A 107 -15.35 4.40 12.86
C ALA A 107 -14.73 3.27 13.69
N ILE A 108 -15.08 3.13 14.94
CA ILE A 108 -14.56 2.06 15.80
C ILE A 108 -15.01 0.68 15.33
N GLU A 109 -16.26 0.51 14.90
CA GLU A 109 -16.77 -0.76 14.37
C GLU A 109 -16.08 -1.14 13.06
N ASN A 110 -15.74 -0.17 12.20
CA ASN A 110 -14.92 -0.39 11.01
C ASN A 110 -13.54 -0.97 11.36
N VAL A 111 -12.90 -0.42 12.41
CA VAL A 111 -11.58 -0.87 12.85
C VAL A 111 -11.66 -2.25 13.52
N MET A 112 -12.71 -2.52 14.29
CA MET A 112 -12.92 -3.79 15.00
C MET A 112 -13.26 -4.96 14.07
N GLU A 113 -13.82 -4.71 12.89
CA GLU A 113 -14.38 -5.75 12.01
C GLU A 113 -13.41 -6.88 11.70
N GLY A 114 -12.22 -6.54 11.22
CA GLY A 114 -11.19 -7.54 10.90
C GLY A 114 -10.77 -8.39 12.11
N PRO A 115 -10.36 -7.79 13.23
CA PRO A 115 -10.04 -8.51 14.45
C PRO A 115 -11.16 -9.46 14.93
N VAL A 116 -12.40 -9.00 14.96
CA VAL A 116 -13.53 -9.82 15.44
C VAL A 116 -13.88 -10.94 14.47
N VAL A 117 -14.09 -10.60 13.18
CA VAL A 117 -14.64 -11.55 12.21
C VAL A 117 -13.57 -12.51 11.67
N VAL A 118 -12.35 -12.03 11.46
CA VAL A 118 -11.29 -12.83 10.82
C VAL A 118 -10.39 -13.52 11.85
N LYS A 119 -10.02 -12.80 12.92
CA LYS A 119 -9.12 -13.33 13.97
C LYS A 119 -9.87 -13.97 15.14
N GLY A 120 -11.20 -13.74 15.28
CA GLY A 120 -11.97 -14.21 16.42
C GLY A 120 -11.64 -13.52 17.74
N THR A 121 -11.07 -12.30 17.68
CA THR A 121 -10.74 -11.50 18.87
C THR A 121 -12.02 -11.15 19.62
N LYS A 122 -12.00 -11.22 20.94
CA LYS A 122 -13.15 -10.88 21.77
C LYS A 122 -13.49 -9.39 21.65
N LEU A 123 -14.78 -9.06 21.70
CA LEU A 123 -15.25 -7.67 21.54
C LEU A 123 -14.56 -6.64 22.45
N PRO A 124 -14.34 -6.89 23.76
CA PRO A 124 -13.65 -5.92 24.60
C PRO A 124 -12.21 -5.65 24.16
N GLU A 125 -11.46 -6.70 23.83
CA GLU A 125 -10.07 -6.61 23.34
C GLU A 125 -9.97 -5.91 21.97
N ALA A 126 -10.91 -6.23 21.07
CA ALA A 126 -11.00 -5.57 19.77
C ALA A 126 -11.36 -4.08 19.90
N ARG A 127 -12.20 -3.73 20.88
CA ARG A 127 -12.57 -2.33 21.15
C ARG A 127 -11.38 -1.55 21.69
N GLU A 128 -10.64 -2.08 22.64
CA GLU A 128 -9.44 -1.47 23.19
C GLU A 128 -8.40 -1.21 22.10
N LEU A 129 -8.08 -2.23 21.29
CA LEU A 129 -7.19 -2.10 20.13
C LEU A 129 -7.66 -1.03 19.15
N ALA A 130 -8.98 -0.98 18.87
CA ALA A 130 -9.53 -0.03 17.93
C ALA A 130 -9.45 1.42 18.46
N LEU A 131 -9.66 1.64 19.75
CA LEU A 131 -9.50 2.96 20.39
C LEU A 131 -8.04 3.43 20.34
N ASP A 132 -7.08 2.54 20.63
CA ASP A 132 -5.66 2.85 20.53
C ASP A 132 -5.27 3.24 19.10
N LEU A 133 -5.75 2.51 18.10
CA LEU A 133 -5.46 2.79 16.70
C LEU A 133 -6.11 4.08 16.22
N LEU A 134 -7.37 4.34 16.62
CA LEU A 134 -8.03 5.61 16.33
C LEU A 134 -7.30 6.79 16.99
N SER A 135 -6.79 6.61 18.21
CA SER A 135 -5.95 7.61 18.87
C SER A 135 -4.66 7.87 18.10
N LYS A 136 -3.96 6.81 17.65
CA LYS A 136 -2.73 6.92 16.82
C LYS A 136 -2.94 7.70 15.53
N VAL A 137 -4.12 7.60 14.92
CA VAL A 137 -4.44 8.37 13.71
C VAL A 137 -5.15 9.70 14.01
N GLY A 138 -5.19 10.12 15.30
CA GLY A 138 -5.76 11.41 15.72
C GLY A 138 -7.29 11.49 15.64
N LEU A 139 -8.00 10.36 15.84
CA LEU A 139 -9.46 10.26 15.71
C LEU A 139 -10.14 9.61 16.93
N ALA A 140 -9.53 9.68 18.12
CA ALA A 140 -10.10 9.09 19.34
C ALA A 140 -11.54 9.59 19.61
N GLU A 141 -11.79 10.90 19.43
CA GLU A 141 -13.10 11.53 19.66
C GLU A 141 -14.14 11.23 18.55
N LYS A 142 -13.71 10.57 17.48
CA LYS A 142 -14.57 10.21 16.35
C LYS A 142 -14.94 8.72 16.31
N ALA A 143 -14.66 7.98 17.39
CA ALA A 143 -14.88 6.54 17.47
C ALA A 143 -16.31 6.11 17.10
N ASP A 144 -17.30 6.81 17.59
CA ASP A 144 -18.72 6.47 17.42
C ASP A 144 -19.39 7.21 16.23
N VAL A 145 -18.59 7.87 15.36
CA VAL A 145 -19.08 8.64 14.20
C VAL A 145 -19.16 7.72 12.96
N TYR A 146 -20.23 7.86 12.17
CA TYR A 146 -20.41 7.13 10.93
C TYR A 146 -19.58 7.72 9.77
N PRO A 147 -19.18 6.93 8.75
CA PRO A 147 -18.39 7.40 7.61
C PRO A 147 -18.97 8.62 6.88
N SER A 148 -20.30 8.74 6.79
CA SER A 148 -20.99 9.88 6.17
C SER A 148 -20.79 11.22 6.90
N GLN A 149 -20.30 11.19 8.12
CA GLN A 149 -20.06 12.35 8.99
C GLN A 149 -18.57 12.68 9.12
N LEU A 150 -17.69 11.92 8.43
CA LEU A 150 -16.25 12.11 8.43
C LEU A 150 -15.82 12.91 7.19
N SER A 151 -14.83 13.78 7.35
CA SER A 151 -14.13 14.35 6.18
C SER A 151 -13.38 13.25 5.42
N GLY A 152 -13.00 13.51 4.15
CA GLY A 152 -12.21 12.57 3.36
C GLY A 152 -10.93 12.13 4.06
N GLY A 153 -10.16 13.09 4.62
CA GLY A 153 -8.95 12.80 5.39
C GLY A 153 -9.20 11.99 6.67
N GLN A 154 -10.32 12.25 7.37
CA GLN A 154 -10.74 11.46 8.53
C GLN A 154 -11.11 10.03 8.11
N ALA A 155 -11.91 9.86 7.05
CA ALA A 155 -12.29 8.55 6.53
C ALA A 155 -11.06 7.73 6.09
N GLN A 156 -10.08 8.38 5.47
CA GLN A 156 -8.83 7.72 5.07
C GLN A 156 -8.01 7.29 6.29
N ARG A 157 -7.93 8.11 7.33
CA ARG A 157 -7.24 7.74 8.57
C ARG A 157 -7.94 6.59 9.31
N VAL A 158 -9.28 6.52 9.29
CA VAL A 158 -10.02 5.33 9.77
C VAL A 158 -9.68 4.09 8.93
N ALA A 159 -9.57 4.21 7.59
CA ALA A 159 -9.19 3.10 6.73
C ALA A 159 -7.75 2.59 7.03
N ILE A 160 -6.83 3.50 7.35
CA ILE A 160 -5.48 3.14 7.81
C ILE A 160 -5.55 2.39 9.15
N ALA A 161 -6.28 2.90 10.14
CA ALA A 161 -6.47 2.25 11.45
C ALA A 161 -7.08 0.85 11.30
N ARG A 162 -8.09 0.69 10.43
CA ARG A 162 -8.70 -0.60 10.09
C ARG A 162 -7.69 -1.60 9.53
N ALA A 163 -6.82 -1.17 8.62
CA ALA A 163 -5.78 -2.04 8.07
C ALA A 163 -4.76 -2.45 9.15
N LEU A 164 -4.35 -1.51 9.99
CA LEU A 164 -3.42 -1.74 11.10
C LEU A 164 -3.98 -2.69 12.18
N ALA A 165 -5.30 -2.72 12.39
CA ALA A 165 -5.95 -3.58 13.38
C ALA A 165 -5.73 -5.07 13.09
N MET A 166 -5.44 -5.41 11.83
CA MET A 166 -5.04 -6.76 11.46
C MET A 166 -3.59 -7.09 11.81
N GLN A 167 -2.81 -6.13 12.34
CA GLN A 167 -1.38 -6.31 12.67
C GLN A 167 -0.61 -6.97 11.51
N PRO A 168 -0.65 -6.38 10.32
CA PRO A 168 -0.05 -6.97 9.14
C PRO A 168 1.48 -6.88 9.18
N ASN A 169 2.16 -7.79 8.46
CA ASN A 169 3.61 -7.73 8.28
C ASN A 169 4.03 -6.63 7.30
N VAL A 170 3.13 -6.28 6.40
CA VAL A 170 3.34 -5.32 5.31
C VAL A 170 2.09 -4.45 5.15
N MET A 171 2.30 -3.15 4.94
CA MET A 171 1.25 -2.20 4.56
C MET A 171 1.40 -1.77 3.09
N LEU A 172 0.33 -1.86 2.34
CA LEU A 172 0.24 -1.40 0.95
C LEU A 172 -0.65 -0.16 0.89
N PHE A 173 -0.16 0.92 0.27
CA PHE A 173 -0.89 2.17 0.10
C PHE A 173 -1.06 2.48 -1.39
N ASP A 174 -2.30 2.47 -1.89
CA ASP A 174 -2.65 2.69 -3.29
C ASP A 174 -3.23 4.10 -3.48
N GLU A 175 -2.38 5.09 -3.79
CA GLU A 175 -2.75 6.48 -4.09
C GLU A 175 -3.70 7.11 -3.04
N VAL A 176 -3.41 6.90 -1.76
CA VAL A 176 -4.31 7.19 -0.62
C VAL A 176 -4.63 8.67 -0.40
N THR A 177 -3.95 9.58 -1.09
CA THR A 177 -4.21 11.04 -1.03
C THR A 177 -4.93 11.58 -2.26
N SER A 178 -5.02 10.80 -3.35
CA SER A 178 -5.52 11.30 -4.65
C SER A 178 -7.01 11.66 -4.68
N ALA A 179 -7.80 11.18 -3.70
CA ALA A 179 -9.23 11.50 -3.56
C ALA A 179 -9.51 12.55 -2.48
N LEU A 180 -8.47 13.23 -1.97
CA LEU A 180 -8.56 14.19 -0.88
C LEU A 180 -8.39 15.63 -1.38
N ASP A 181 -9.06 16.55 -0.69
CA ASP A 181 -8.77 17.98 -0.82
C ASP A 181 -7.32 18.26 -0.38
N PRO A 182 -6.59 19.17 -1.07
CA PRO A 182 -5.17 19.45 -0.78
C PRO A 182 -4.87 19.78 0.69
N GLU A 183 -5.80 20.44 1.39
CA GLU A 183 -5.67 20.80 2.80
C GLU A 183 -5.64 19.58 3.72
N LEU A 184 -6.24 18.45 3.31
CA LEU A 184 -6.35 17.22 4.11
C LEU A 184 -5.21 16.23 3.83
N VAL A 185 -4.46 16.41 2.75
CA VAL A 185 -3.36 15.51 2.34
C VAL A 185 -2.30 15.39 3.43
N GLY A 186 -1.91 16.52 4.03
CA GLY A 186 -0.86 16.57 5.05
C GLY A 186 -1.17 15.70 6.28
N GLU A 187 -2.43 15.64 6.71
CA GLU A 187 -2.84 14.85 7.87
C GLU A 187 -2.66 13.34 7.62
N VAL A 188 -3.01 12.87 6.43
CA VAL A 188 -2.88 11.46 6.04
C VAL A 188 -1.40 11.09 5.85
N LEU A 189 -0.61 11.93 5.17
CA LEU A 189 0.82 11.71 4.99
C LEU A 189 1.58 11.67 6.31
N ASN A 190 1.19 12.49 7.29
CA ASN A 190 1.79 12.46 8.64
C ASN A 190 1.55 11.13 9.35
N VAL A 191 0.36 10.53 9.22
CA VAL A 191 0.11 9.19 9.77
C VAL A 191 1.01 8.16 9.11
N ILE A 192 1.14 8.15 7.78
CA ILE A 192 1.99 7.20 7.06
C ILE A 192 3.47 7.42 7.45
N LYS A 193 3.90 8.66 7.63
CA LYS A 193 5.25 9.01 8.11
C LYS A 193 5.54 8.42 9.48
N GLN A 194 4.60 8.52 10.43
CA GLN A 194 4.77 7.90 11.75
C GLN A 194 4.89 6.38 11.65
N LEU A 195 4.07 5.73 10.84
CA LEU A 195 4.18 4.28 10.60
C LEU A 195 5.53 3.89 9.99
N ALA A 196 6.10 4.73 9.11
CA ALA A 196 7.41 4.51 8.54
C ALA A 196 8.51 4.64 9.61
N LEU A 197 8.42 5.63 10.51
CA LEU A 197 9.35 5.83 11.63
C LEU A 197 9.25 4.69 12.66
N ASP A 198 8.05 4.12 12.86
CA ASP A 198 7.82 2.96 13.71
C ASP A 198 8.37 1.64 13.11
N GLY A 199 8.99 1.70 11.93
CA GLY A 199 9.62 0.55 11.29
C GLY A 199 8.65 -0.36 10.51
N THR A 200 7.45 0.11 10.16
CA THR A 200 6.49 -0.65 9.35
C THR A 200 7.07 -0.88 7.95
N THR A 201 7.06 -2.13 7.48
CA THR A 201 7.37 -2.45 6.08
C THR A 201 6.23 -1.97 5.20
N MET A 202 6.51 -1.18 4.17
CA MET A 202 5.46 -0.63 3.32
C MET A 202 5.83 -0.54 1.85
N VAL A 203 4.81 -0.69 1.00
CA VAL A 203 4.87 -0.35 -0.42
C VAL A 203 3.83 0.74 -0.68
N VAL A 204 4.27 1.87 -1.21
CA VAL A 204 3.45 3.08 -1.37
C VAL A 204 3.42 3.49 -2.83
N VAL A 205 2.26 3.48 -3.45
CA VAL A 205 2.00 4.13 -4.74
C VAL A 205 1.54 5.55 -4.46
N THR A 206 2.23 6.55 -5.00
CA THR A 206 1.92 7.95 -4.72
C THR A 206 2.33 8.89 -5.87
N HIS A 207 1.67 10.04 -5.90
CA HIS A 207 2.06 11.22 -6.69
C HIS A 207 2.72 12.31 -5.83
N GLU A 208 2.87 12.09 -4.52
CA GLU A 208 3.50 13.00 -3.56
C GLU A 208 5.02 12.87 -3.59
N MET A 209 5.69 13.52 -4.57
CA MET A 209 7.13 13.36 -4.78
C MET A 209 7.99 13.86 -3.61
N ALA A 210 7.55 14.93 -2.93
CA ALA A 210 8.23 15.43 -1.74
C ALA A 210 8.18 14.41 -0.60
N PHE A 211 7.03 13.78 -0.39
CA PHE A 211 6.85 12.74 0.61
C PHE A 211 7.71 11.49 0.29
N ALA A 212 7.72 11.06 -0.97
CA ALA A 212 8.57 9.95 -1.41
C ALA A 212 10.06 10.27 -1.17
N ARG A 213 10.51 11.48 -1.48
CA ARG A 213 11.90 11.91 -1.24
C ARG A 213 12.28 11.86 0.24
N ASP A 214 11.37 12.26 1.13
CA ASP A 214 11.67 12.43 2.55
C ASP A 214 11.59 11.11 3.34
N ILE A 215 10.84 10.11 2.84
CA ILE A 215 10.50 8.91 3.63
C ILE A 215 10.99 7.62 2.98
N ALA A 216 11.10 7.54 1.65
CA ALA A 216 11.44 6.30 0.98
C ALA A 216 12.90 5.87 1.26
N ASP A 217 13.10 4.55 1.43
CA ASP A 217 14.43 3.94 1.33
C ASP A 217 14.75 3.65 -0.14
N THR A 218 13.74 3.23 -0.91
CA THR A 218 13.84 2.91 -2.34
C THR A 218 12.67 3.51 -3.09
N VAL A 219 12.94 4.13 -4.23
CA VAL A 219 11.92 4.61 -5.17
C VAL A 219 12.06 3.85 -6.48
N CYS A 220 10.94 3.35 -6.98
CA CYS A 220 10.80 2.65 -8.24
C CYS A 220 9.97 3.47 -9.22
N PHE A 221 10.51 3.76 -10.39
CA PHE A 221 9.77 4.33 -11.51
C PHE A 221 9.22 3.21 -12.39
N MET A 222 7.91 3.13 -12.46
CA MET A 222 7.20 2.17 -13.30
C MET A 222 6.62 2.86 -14.55
N ASP A 223 6.88 2.30 -15.74
CA ASP A 223 6.32 2.78 -17.00
C ASP A 223 5.94 1.58 -17.90
N ALA A 224 4.77 1.66 -18.54
CA ALA A 224 4.27 0.67 -19.49
C ALA A 224 4.33 -0.81 -19.01
N GLY A 225 4.14 -1.03 -17.71
CA GLY A 225 4.11 -2.38 -17.11
C GLY A 225 5.45 -2.94 -16.67
N VAL A 226 6.54 -2.18 -16.78
CA VAL A 226 7.90 -2.58 -16.37
C VAL A 226 8.49 -1.59 -15.37
N ILE A 227 9.48 -2.05 -14.59
CA ILE A 227 10.33 -1.15 -13.80
C ILE A 227 11.33 -0.51 -14.75
N GLY A 228 11.23 0.80 -14.91
CA GLY A 228 12.10 1.59 -15.79
C GLY A 228 13.40 2.04 -15.11
N GLN A 229 13.35 2.33 -13.82
CA GLN A 229 14.49 2.66 -12.98
C GLN A 229 14.12 2.47 -11.50
N GLU A 230 15.07 1.98 -10.70
CA GLU A 230 14.93 1.79 -9.26
C GLU A 230 16.21 2.28 -8.57
N GLY A 231 16.09 2.87 -7.39
CA GLY A 231 17.22 3.37 -6.63
C GLY A 231 16.81 4.19 -5.42
N THR A 232 17.77 4.90 -4.84
CA THR A 232 17.51 5.83 -3.74
C THR A 232 16.67 7.03 -4.20
N PRO A 233 15.96 7.72 -3.27
CA PRO A 233 15.24 8.95 -3.60
C PRO A 233 16.11 9.99 -4.33
N GLU A 234 17.38 10.11 -3.98
CA GLU A 234 18.32 11.04 -4.64
C GLU A 234 18.54 10.65 -6.11
N GLU A 235 18.74 9.34 -6.40
CA GLU A 235 18.99 8.85 -7.76
C GLU A 235 17.75 8.96 -8.65
N ILE A 236 16.56 8.76 -8.10
CA ILE A 236 15.32 8.71 -8.86
C ILE A 236 14.65 10.08 -8.98
N LEU A 237 14.58 10.86 -7.90
CA LEU A 237 13.80 12.09 -7.85
C LEU A 237 14.66 13.36 -8.09
N VAL A 238 15.97 13.31 -7.77
CA VAL A 238 16.85 14.47 -7.89
C VAL A 238 17.78 14.36 -9.09
N ARG A 239 18.36 13.16 -9.32
CA ARG A 239 19.34 12.92 -10.41
C ARG A 239 18.89 11.78 -11.34
N PRO A 240 17.68 11.84 -11.91
CA PRO A 240 17.17 10.78 -12.76
C PRO A 240 18.06 10.57 -14.00
N GLN A 241 18.32 9.31 -14.36
CA GLN A 241 19.08 8.97 -15.57
C GLN A 241 18.14 8.61 -16.73
N ASN A 242 17.05 7.92 -16.45
CA ASN A 242 16.11 7.48 -17.47
C ASN A 242 15.38 8.67 -18.12
N PRO A 243 15.42 8.82 -19.46
CA PRO A 243 14.76 9.94 -20.16
C PRO A 243 13.26 10.00 -19.94
N ARG A 244 12.57 8.86 -19.81
CA ARG A 244 11.13 8.78 -19.55
C ARG A 244 10.82 9.27 -18.14
N LEU A 245 11.66 8.91 -17.15
CA LEU A 245 11.54 9.41 -15.79
C LEU A 245 11.76 10.93 -15.73
N LYS A 246 12.77 11.47 -16.45
CA LYS A 246 12.97 12.92 -16.55
C LYS A 246 11.74 13.63 -17.08
N ALA A 247 11.16 13.12 -18.18
CA ALA A 247 9.96 13.66 -18.76
C ALA A 247 8.72 13.53 -17.85
N PHE A 248 8.64 12.49 -17.05
CA PHE A 248 7.60 12.32 -16.03
C PHE A 248 7.73 13.35 -14.92
N LEU A 249 8.92 13.48 -14.33
CA LEU A 249 9.17 14.39 -13.20
C LEU A 249 9.05 15.88 -13.59
N SER A 250 9.42 16.25 -14.83
CA SER A 250 9.32 17.65 -15.28
C SER A 250 7.87 18.18 -15.24
N ARG A 251 6.86 17.33 -15.40
CA ARG A 251 5.44 17.71 -15.27
C ARG A 251 5.08 18.13 -13.85
N PHE A 252 5.63 17.45 -12.83
CA PHE A 252 5.39 17.80 -11.43
C PHE A 252 6.16 19.03 -10.96
N LEU A 253 7.27 19.38 -11.62
CA LEU A 253 8.04 20.60 -11.33
C LEU A 253 7.41 21.84 -11.97
N SER A 254 6.69 21.68 -13.11
CA SER A 254 6.00 22.78 -13.80
C SER A 254 4.65 23.15 -13.19
N GLU A 255 4.05 22.29 -12.37
CA GLU A 255 2.74 22.49 -11.74
C GLU A 255 2.81 23.15 -10.34
N ARG A 256 4.01 23.54 -9.86
CA ARG A 256 4.13 24.37 -8.65
C ARG A 256 3.99 25.84 -9.04
N PRO A 257 2.90 26.53 -8.65
CA PRO A 257 2.92 28.00 -8.65
C PRO A 257 4.02 28.49 -7.72
N ALA A 258 4.73 29.52 -8.16
CA ALA A 258 5.80 30.21 -7.44
C ALA A 258 5.30 30.85 -6.13
#